data_924b23bba63457b3891c51f053ee16c8
#
_entry.id   924b23bba63457b3891c51f053ee16c8
#
_cell.length_a   1.000
_cell.length_b   1.000
_cell.length_c   1.000
_cell.angle_alpha   90.00
_cell.angle_beta   90.00
_cell.angle_gamma   90.00
#
_symmetry.space_group_name_H-M   'P 1'
#
loop_
_entity.id
_entity.type
_entity.pdbx_description
1 polymer ?
#
loop_
_entity_poly.entity_id
_entity_poly.type
_entity_poly.pdbx_seq_one_letter_code
_entity_poly.pdbx_strand_id
1 'polypeptide(L)'
;MIKRDFKTINNHKVFEVAENEGDYKFSGFEELFRNEERHFWFIIRKEIIKKYMNKYVAKTAKIIDIGAGTGNVTRFLMQDGYENIAVGEMHLNALDYAKSYGISNRFCFNLLDSPFEDEFDCVCAFDVIEHIEDDRLAIENICKSVLDNSKANKVWEGGKYNYHCPSL
;
A
#
# COMPACT_ATOMS: atom_id res chain seq x y z
N MET A 1 -3.35 16.34 -1.68
CA MET A 1 -4.48 16.68 -2.61
C MET A 1 -4.50 15.67 -3.74
N ILE A 2 -5.69 15.14 -4.13
CA ILE A 2 -5.81 14.24 -5.28
C ILE A 2 -5.67 15.09 -6.54
N LYS A 3 -4.64 14.80 -7.35
CA LYS A 3 -4.33 15.61 -8.57
C LYS A 3 -5.22 15.28 -9.76
N ARG A 4 -5.88 14.13 -9.79
CA ARG A 4 -6.62 13.62 -10.95
C ARG A 4 -7.87 12.86 -10.50
N ASP A 5 -8.88 12.81 -11.37
CA ASP A 5 -10.16 12.16 -11.06
C ASP A 5 -10.06 10.63 -11.17
N PHE A 6 -10.61 9.94 -10.17
CA PHE A 6 -10.78 8.50 -10.21
C PHE A 6 -12.08 8.12 -10.90
N LYS A 7 -12.03 7.11 -11.77
CA LYS A 7 -13.22 6.42 -12.27
C LYS A 7 -13.63 5.33 -11.27
N THR A 8 -14.90 4.97 -11.25
CA THR A 8 -15.36 3.83 -10.45
C THR A 8 -15.54 2.62 -11.36
N ILE A 9 -14.78 1.56 -11.11
CA ILE A 9 -14.89 0.26 -11.80
C ILE A 9 -15.03 -0.82 -10.72
N ASN A 10 -16.07 -1.67 -10.78
CA ASN A 10 -16.33 -2.74 -9.80
C ASN A 10 -16.33 -2.27 -8.32
N ASN A 11 -16.76 -1.02 -8.04
CA ASN A 11 -16.67 -0.38 -6.72
C ASN A 11 -15.23 -0.06 -6.23
N HIS A 12 -14.25 -0.05 -7.12
CA HIS A 12 -12.92 0.46 -6.83
C HIS A 12 -12.74 1.85 -7.44
N LYS A 13 -11.95 2.69 -6.77
CA LYS A 13 -11.51 3.98 -7.33
C LYS A 13 -10.32 3.71 -8.24
N VAL A 14 -10.51 3.87 -9.54
CA VAL A 14 -9.52 3.53 -10.56
C VAL A 14 -8.99 4.79 -11.19
N PHE A 15 -7.69 5.00 -11.08
CA PHE A 15 -6.95 6.04 -11.78
C PHE A 15 -6.38 5.47 -13.08
N GLU A 16 -5.69 4.34 -12.97
CA GLU A 16 -5.07 3.62 -14.07
C GLU A 16 -5.20 2.11 -13.83
N VAL A 17 -5.38 1.35 -14.88
CA VAL A 17 -5.32 -0.12 -14.86
C VAL A 17 -4.05 -0.53 -15.56
N ALA A 18 -3.26 -1.42 -14.96
CA ALA A 18 -2.10 -1.98 -15.61
C ALA A 18 -2.51 -2.70 -16.91
N GLU A 19 -1.93 -2.27 -18.02
CA GLU A 19 -2.19 -2.89 -19.35
C GLU A 19 -1.53 -4.27 -19.46
N ASN A 20 -0.51 -4.55 -18.65
CA ASN A 20 0.22 -5.81 -18.61
C ASN A 20 0.13 -6.43 -17.21
N GLU A 21 0.13 -7.77 -17.17
CA GLU A 21 0.04 -8.53 -15.91
C GLU A 21 1.28 -8.35 -15.00
N GLY A 22 2.35 -7.67 -15.44
CA GLY A 22 3.59 -7.52 -14.71
C GLY A 22 4.18 -8.87 -14.29
N ASP A 23 4.89 -8.90 -13.18
CA ASP A 23 5.44 -10.14 -12.58
C ASP A 23 4.37 -11.00 -11.90
N TYR A 24 3.19 -10.42 -11.62
CA TYR A 24 2.09 -11.12 -10.96
C TYR A 24 0.99 -11.52 -11.94
N LYS A 25 0.92 -12.82 -12.23
CA LYS A 25 -0.19 -13.41 -12.99
C LYS A 25 -1.47 -13.41 -12.15
N PHE A 26 -2.62 -13.33 -12.80
CA PHE A 26 -3.93 -13.40 -12.15
C PHE A 26 -4.06 -14.56 -11.14
N SER A 27 -3.54 -15.74 -11.48
CA SER A 27 -3.51 -16.93 -10.62
C SER A 27 -2.65 -16.76 -9.34
N GLY A 28 -1.68 -15.85 -9.35
CA GLY A 28 -0.80 -15.60 -8.22
C GLY A 28 -1.52 -15.02 -7.00
N PHE A 29 -2.49 -14.13 -7.21
CA PHE A 29 -3.27 -13.55 -6.11
C PHE A 29 -4.22 -14.56 -5.45
N GLU A 30 -4.75 -15.52 -6.20
CA GLU A 30 -5.57 -16.59 -5.64
C GLU A 30 -4.74 -17.51 -4.74
N GLU A 31 -3.54 -17.89 -5.19
CA GLU A 31 -2.62 -18.70 -4.40
C GLU A 31 -2.13 -17.95 -3.16
N LEU A 32 -1.77 -16.67 -3.31
CA LEU A 32 -1.41 -15.79 -2.21
C LEU A 32 -2.53 -15.74 -1.16
N PHE A 33 -3.75 -15.44 -1.58
CA PHE A 33 -4.92 -15.33 -0.70
C PHE A 33 -5.19 -16.62 0.09
N ARG A 34 -5.00 -17.80 -0.53
CA ARG A 34 -5.18 -19.10 0.13
C ARG A 34 -4.11 -19.40 1.19
N ASN A 35 -2.90 -18.89 0.99
CA ASN A 35 -1.72 -19.26 1.78
C ASN A 35 -1.38 -18.24 2.88
N GLU A 36 -1.70 -16.97 2.70
CA GLU A 36 -1.25 -15.88 3.59
C GLU A 36 -1.81 -15.92 5.02
N GLU A 37 -2.88 -16.72 5.26
CA GLU A 37 -3.41 -16.97 6.60
C GLU A 37 -2.75 -18.17 7.30
N ARG A 38 -2.05 -19.04 6.57
CA ARG A 38 -1.54 -20.31 7.08
C ARG A 38 -0.04 -20.43 7.03
N HIS A 39 0.60 -19.81 6.06
CA HIS A 39 2.05 -19.92 5.89
C HIS A 39 2.78 -19.05 6.93
N PHE A 40 3.74 -19.65 7.64
CA PHE A 40 4.44 -19.03 8.77
C PHE A 40 5.09 -17.68 8.43
N TRP A 41 5.62 -17.53 7.22
CA TRP A 41 6.23 -16.30 6.76
C TRP A 41 5.27 -15.11 6.83
N PHE A 42 4.07 -15.25 6.26
CA PHE A 42 3.07 -14.17 6.28
C PHE A 42 2.58 -13.86 7.70
N ILE A 43 2.49 -14.88 8.56
CA ILE A 43 2.08 -14.70 9.96
C ILE A 43 3.13 -13.87 10.70
N ILE A 44 4.41 -14.26 10.63
CA ILE A 44 5.51 -13.55 11.31
C ILE A 44 5.66 -12.14 10.74
N ARG A 45 5.60 -11.98 9.42
CA ARG A 45 5.68 -10.70 8.73
C ARG A 45 4.62 -9.71 9.23
N LYS A 46 3.36 -10.12 9.31
CA LYS A 46 2.26 -9.28 9.83
C LYS A 46 2.53 -8.81 11.28
N GLU A 47 3.01 -9.69 12.13
CA GLU A 47 3.33 -9.33 13.53
C GLU A 47 4.50 -8.34 13.63
N ILE A 48 5.52 -8.48 12.79
CA ILE A 48 6.62 -7.52 12.72
C ILE A 48 6.11 -6.16 12.25
N ILE A 49 5.34 -6.13 11.15
CA ILE A 49 4.74 -4.90 10.63
C ILE A 49 3.89 -4.22 11.70
N LYS A 50 2.98 -4.95 12.35
CA LYS A 50 2.14 -4.43 13.43
C LYS A 50 2.96 -3.80 14.55
N LYS A 51 4.05 -4.46 14.98
CA LYS A 51 4.94 -3.93 16.02
C LYS A 51 5.53 -2.57 15.64
N TYR A 52 5.97 -2.41 14.38
CA TYR A 52 6.50 -1.14 13.90
C TYR A 52 5.41 -0.09 13.73
N MET A 53 4.29 -0.45 13.15
CA MET A 53 3.14 0.45 13.03
C MET A 53 2.71 0.97 14.39
N ASN A 54 2.55 0.10 15.39
CA ASN A 54 2.18 0.50 16.76
C ASN A 54 3.21 1.40 17.46
N LYS A 55 4.46 1.32 17.04
CA LYS A 55 5.53 2.16 17.60
C LYS A 55 5.58 3.56 16.98
N TYR A 56 5.23 3.69 15.70
CA TYR A 56 5.53 4.92 14.95
C TYR A 56 4.30 5.62 14.37
N VAL A 57 3.16 4.95 14.27
CA VAL A 57 1.97 5.46 13.59
C VAL A 57 0.79 5.48 14.55
N ALA A 58 0.11 6.61 14.65
CA ALA A 58 -1.11 6.72 15.45
C ALA A 58 -2.24 5.90 14.82
N LYS A 59 -3.10 5.29 15.65
CA LYS A 59 -4.25 4.50 15.17
C LYS A 59 -5.26 5.33 14.35
N THR A 60 -5.30 6.63 14.61
CA THR A 60 -6.17 7.59 13.90
C THR A 60 -5.55 8.17 12.65
N ALA A 61 -4.28 7.86 12.36
CA ALA A 61 -3.58 8.36 11.19
C ALA A 61 -4.29 7.92 9.89
N LYS A 62 -4.30 8.80 8.90
CA LYS A 62 -4.76 8.49 7.55
C LYS A 62 -3.64 7.78 6.79
N ILE A 63 -3.83 6.51 6.51
CA ILE A 63 -2.80 5.62 5.99
C ILE A 63 -3.19 5.10 4.61
N ILE A 64 -2.21 4.91 3.74
CA ILE A 64 -2.35 4.07 2.55
C ILE A 64 -1.26 2.99 2.53
N ASP A 65 -1.67 1.75 2.25
CA ASP A 65 -0.80 0.60 1.99
C ASP A 65 -0.73 0.40 0.47
N ILE A 66 0.40 0.74 -0.14
CA ILE A 66 0.63 0.70 -1.59
C ILE A 66 1.27 -0.64 -1.95
N GLY A 67 0.78 -1.27 -3.04
CA GLY A 67 1.16 -2.63 -3.40
C GLY A 67 0.60 -3.65 -2.41
N ALA A 68 -0.58 -3.36 -1.85
CA ALA A 68 -1.18 -4.14 -0.78
C ALA A 68 -1.57 -5.58 -1.18
N GLY A 69 -1.49 -5.91 -2.46
CA GLY A 69 -1.92 -7.21 -2.99
C GLY A 69 -3.35 -7.53 -2.59
N THR A 70 -3.56 -8.63 -1.90
CA THR A 70 -4.89 -9.04 -1.40
C THR A 70 -5.45 -8.16 -0.27
N GLY A 71 -4.62 -7.29 0.32
CA GLY A 71 -4.98 -6.47 1.49
C GLY A 71 -4.89 -7.20 2.83
N ASN A 72 -4.23 -8.34 2.91
CA ASN A 72 -4.13 -9.14 4.13
C ASN A 72 -3.44 -8.38 5.28
N VAL A 73 -2.35 -7.67 5.01
CA VAL A 73 -1.65 -6.84 6.01
C VAL A 73 -2.56 -5.71 6.49
N THR A 74 -3.19 -5.00 5.55
CA THR A 74 -4.14 -3.92 5.87
C THR A 74 -5.28 -4.43 6.74
N ARG A 75 -5.91 -5.56 6.40
CA ARG A 75 -6.95 -6.20 7.23
C ARG A 75 -6.45 -6.46 8.66
N PHE A 76 -5.25 -7.01 8.79
CA PHE A 76 -4.65 -7.32 10.08
C PHE A 76 -4.41 -6.06 10.93
N LEU A 77 -3.97 -4.97 10.30
CA LEU A 77 -3.83 -3.67 10.96
C LEU A 77 -5.19 -3.07 11.37
N MET A 78 -6.22 -3.22 10.53
CA MET A 78 -7.59 -2.80 10.89
C MET A 78 -8.10 -3.55 12.13
N GLN A 79 -7.84 -4.85 12.24
CA GLN A 79 -8.18 -5.64 13.42
C GLN A 79 -7.41 -5.20 14.67
N ASP A 80 -6.24 -4.61 14.51
CA ASP A 80 -5.43 -4.01 15.57
C ASP A 80 -5.82 -2.55 15.90
N GLY A 81 -6.89 -2.02 15.27
CA GLY A 81 -7.49 -0.73 15.59
C GLY A 81 -7.04 0.44 14.72
N TYR A 82 -6.43 0.20 13.56
CA TYR A 82 -6.22 1.25 12.56
C TYR A 82 -7.53 1.49 11.79
N GLU A 83 -8.16 2.65 11.98
CA GLU A 83 -9.51 2.91 11.46
C GLU A 83 -9.51 3.56 10.08
N ASN A 84 -8.47 4.31 9.74
CA ASN A 84 -8.41 5.13 8.54
C ASN A 84 -7.29 4.67 7.59
N ILE A 85 -7.36 3.41 7.16
CA ILE A 85 -6.38 2.81 6.28
C ILE A 85 -7.00 2.46 4.92
N ALA A 86 -6.30 2.84 3.86
CA ALA A 86 -6.64 2.55 2.47
C ALA A 86 -5.64 1.56 1.87
N VAL A 87 -6.00 0.93 0.76
CA VAL A 87 -5.09 0.15 -0.08
C VAL A 87 -4.95 0.77 -1.45
N GLY A 88 -3.72 0.75 -1.97
CA GLY A 88 -3.36 1.07 -3.33
C GLY A 88 -2.78 -0.16 -4.02
N GLU A 89 -3.22 -0.48 -5.22
CA GLU A 89 -2.76 -1.64 -5.97
C GLU A 89 -2.90 -1.37 -7.48
N MET A 90 -1.95 -1.84 -8.27
CA MET A 90 -2.02 -1.67 -9.73
C MET A 90 -2.90 -2.73 -10.40
N HIS A 91 -3.15 -3.86 -9.75
CA HIS A 91 -3.95 -4.96 -10.26
C HIS A 91 -5.37 -4.92 -9.70
N LEU A 92 -6.34 -4.70 -10.58
CA LEU A 92 -7.74 -4.53 -10.19
C LEU A 92 -8.33 -5.78 -9.49
N ASN A 93 -7.93 -6.96 -9.93
CA ASN A 93 -8.38 -8.24 -9.34
C ASN A 93 -7.89 -8.45 -7.90
N ALA A 94 -6.72 -7.93 -7.55
CA ALA A 94 -6.22 -7.98 -6.17
C ALA A 94 -7.11 -7.16 -5.23
N LEU A 95 -7.64 -6.04 -5.69
CA LEU A 95 -8.57 -5.20 -4.92
C LEU A 95 -9.91 -5.89 -4.63
N ASP A 96 -10.32 -6.89 -5.42
CA ASP A 96 -11.51 -7.69 -5.11
C ASP A 96 -11.32 -8.54 -3.85
N TYR A 97 -10.10 -9.05 -3.59
CA TYR A 97 -9.78 -9.70 -2.33
C TYR A 97 -9.81 -8.70 -1.17
N ALA A 98 -9.20 -7.53 -1.33
CA ALA A 98 -9.25 -6.47 -0.33
C ALA A 98 -10.70 -6.06 0.00
N LYS A 99 -11.58 -6.02 -1.01
CA LYS A 99 -13.02 -5.81 -0.82
C LYS A 99 -13.66 -6.89 0.03
N SER A 100 -13.31 -8.17 -0.19
CA SER A 100 -13.83 -9.28 0.61
C SER A 100 -13.43 -9.20 2.08
N TYR A 101 -12.33 -8.57 2.40
CA TYR A 101 -11.88 -8.26 3.75
C TYR A 101 -12.57 -7.04 4.39
N GLY A 102 -13.48 -6.36 3.67
CA GLY A 102 -14.21 -5.20 4.18
C GLY A 102 -13.43 -3.89 4.11
N ILE A 103 -12.31 -3.85 3.39
CA ILE A 103 -11.54 -2.61 3.20
C ILE A 103 -12.34 -1.70 2.26
N SER A 104 -12.78 -0.54 2.77
CA SER A 104 -13.66 0.37 2.03
C SER A 104 -12.91 1.26 1.04
N ASN A 105 -11.73 1.75 1.41
CA ASN A 105 -10.94 2.65 0.59
C ASN A 105 -9.92 1.86 -0.23
N ARG A 106 -10.22 1.66 -1.51
CA ARG A 106 -9.41 0.88 -2.44
C ARG A 106 -9.16 1.70 -3.71
N PHE A 107 -7.88 1.83 -4.06
CA PHE A 107 -7.43 2.64 -5.19
C PHE A 107 -6.63 1.78 -6.17
N CYS A 108 -6.98 1.82 -7.45
CA CYS A 108 -6.21 1.18 -8.52
C CYS A 108 -5.35 2.23 -9.23
N PHE A 109 -4.04 2.11 -9.11
CA PHE A 109 -3.09 3.03 -9.75
C PHE A 109 -1.67 2.43 -9.79
N ASN A 110 -0.86 2.95 -10.70
CA ASN A 110 0.57 2.67 -10.74
C ASN A 110 1.32 3.64 -9.81
N LEU A 111 2.19 3.13 -8.94
CA LEU A 111 2.98 3.97 -8.03
C LEU A 111 3.91 4.94 -8.79
N LEU A 112 4.38 4.57 -9.98
CA LEU A 112 5.21 5.45 -10.82
C LEU A 112 4.44 6.65 -11.41
N ASP A 113 3.10 6.59 -11.46
CA ASP A 113 2.22 7.72 -11.80
C ASP A 113 1.17 7.94 -10.70
N SER A 114 1.62 8.08 -9.45
CA SER A 114 0.73 8.23 -8.30
C SER A 114 -0.15 9.48 -8.42
N PRO A 115 -1.48 9.36 -8.21
CA PRO A 115 -2.41 10.49 -8.25
C PRO A 115 -2.43 11.31 -6.95
N PHE A 116 -1.67 10.92 -5.93
CA PHE A 116 -1.73 11.52 -4.60
C PHE A 116 -0.62 12.54 -4.37
N GLU A 117 -0.99 13.62 -3.67
CA GLU A 117 -0.09 14.64 -3.17
C GLU A 117 -0.65 15.20 -1.87
N ASP A 118 0.17 15.25 -0.81
CA ASP A 118 -0.20 15.77 0.52
C ASP A 118 -1.54 15.18 1.02
N GLU A 119 -1.67 13.86 0.96
CA GLU A 119 -2.96 13.20 1.22
C GLU A 119 -2.96 12.32 2.48
N PHE A 120 -1.84 11.72 2.85
CA PHE A 120 -1.77 10.72 3.90
C PHE A 120 -0.79 11.12 5.01
N ASP A 121 -1.13 10.77 6.27
CA ASP A 121 -0.21 10.91 7.41
C ASP A 121 0.90 9.86 7.37
N CYS A 122 0.62 8.71 6.75
CA CYS A 122 1.56 7.61 6.60
C CYS A 122 1.30 6.88 5.28
N VAL A 123 2.37 6.60 4.55
CA VAL A 123 2.37 5.74 3.36
C VAL A 123 3.21 4.52 3.66
N CYS A 124 2.62 3.34 3.45
CA CYS A 124 3.28 2.05 3.57
C CYS A 124 3.48 1.44 2.19
N ALA A 125 4.60 0.75 2.00
CA ALA A 125 4.89 -0.08 0.83
C ALA A 125 5.67 -1.30 1.33
N PHE A 126 4.98 -2.40 1.56
CA PHE A 126 5.56 -3.61 2.17
C PHE A 126 5.91 -4.63 1.09
N ASP A 127 7.21 -4.88 0.89
CA ASP A 127 7.76 -5.77 -0.14
C ASP A 127 7.29 -5.36 -1.55
N VAL A 128 7.50 -4.10 -1.92
CA VAL A 128 7.05 -3.50 -3.19
C VAL A 128 8.21 -2.89 -3.97
N ILE A 129 9.05 -2.09 -3.30
CA ILE A 129 10.05 -1.25 -3.99
C ILE A 129 11.10 -2.12 -4.69
N GLU A 130 11.43 -3.29 -4.15
CA GLU A 130 12.36 -4.26 -4.75
C GLU A 130 11.87 -4.84 -6.09
N HIS A 131 10.60 -4.67 -6.42
CA HIS A 131 9.99 -5.12 -7.68
C HIS A 131 9.84 -3.98 -8.72
N ILE A 132 10.27 -2.76 -8.38
CA ILE A 132 10.11 -1.59 -9.23
C ILE A 132 11.48 -1.18 -9.80
N GLU A 133 11.58 -1.14 -11.13
CA GLU A 133 12.84 -0.79 -11.81
C GLU A 133 13.28 0.65 -11.51
N ASP A 134 12.33 1.60 -11.53
CA ASP A 134 12.57 3.00 -11.11
C ASP A 134 12.15 3.19 -9.64
N ASP A 135 12.93 2.59 -8.74
CA ASP A 135 12.72 2.68 -7.29
C ASP A 135 12.81 4.12 -6.77
N ARG A 136 13.65 4.95 -7.40
CA ARG A 136 13.80 6.36 -7.07
C ARG A 136 12.51 7.14 -7.33
N LEU A 137 11.91 6.99 -8.51
CA LEU A 137 10.64 7.65 -8.83
C LEU A 137 9.51 7.14 -7.93
N ALA A 138 9.50 5.85 -7.62
CA ALA A 138 8.55 5.27 -6.68
C ALA A 138 8.63 5.94 -5.29
N ILE A 139 9.84 6.09 -4.75
CA ILE A 139 10.08 6.75 -3.46
C ILE A 139 9.70 8.23 -3.52
N GLU A 140 10.05 8.94 -4.59
CA GLU A 140 9.66 10.34 -4.78
C GLU A 140 8.12 10.51 -4.75
N ASN A 141 7.39 9.60 -5.39
CA ASN A 141 5.92 9.62 -5.40
C ASN A 141 5.32 9.23 -4.04
N ILE A 142 5.93 8.30 -3.31
CA ILE A 142 5.57 8.02 -1.91
C ILE A 142 5.74 9.28 -1.07
N CYS A 143 6.88 9.94 -1.17
CA CYS A 143 7.16 11.17 -0.42
C CYS A 143 6.15 12.28 -0.75
N LYS A 144 5.81 12.49 -2.02
CA LYS A 144 4.79 13.48 -2.44
C LYS A 144 3.40 13.16 -1.89
N SER A 145 3.11 11.89 -1.63
CA SER A 145 1.79 11.47 -1.12
C SER A 145 1.61 11.73 0.38
N VAL A 146 2.70 12.00 1.13
CA VAL A 146 2.68 12.23 2.57
C VAL A 146 2.36 13.70 2.87
N LEU A 147 1.44 13.94 3.81
CA LEU A 147 1.13 15.25 4.37
C LEU A 147 2.36 15.82 5.10
N ASP A 148 2.74 17.05 4.74
CA ASP A 148 3.86 17.74 5.39
C ASP A 148 5.18 16.95 5.33
N ASN A 149 5.81 16.98 4.15
CA ASN A 149 7.10 16.32 3.88
C ASN A 149 8.21 16.62 4.91
N SER A 150 8.11 17.71 5.69
CA SER A 150 9.04 18.02 6.77
C SER A 150 8.97 17.02 7.93
N LYS A 151 7.85 16.28 8.04
CA LYS A 151 7.62 15.22 9.04
C LYS A 151 7.70 13.80 8.45
N ALA A 152 7.80 13.65 7.13
CA ALA A 152 7.94 12.38 6.43
C ALA A 152 9.31 11.74 6.71
N ASN A 153 9.58 11.44 7.97
CA ASN A 153 10.90 10.99 8.39
C ASN A 153 11.17 9.50 8.19
N LYS A 154 10.21 8.69 7.72
CA LYS A 154 10.43 7.24 7.66
C LYS A 154 9.56 6.55 6.62
N VAL A 155 10.12 6.30 5.45
CA VAL A 155 9.69 5.18 4.62
C VAL A 155 10.30 3.92 5.23
N TRP A 156 9.49 2.99 5.70
CA TRP A 156 9.97 1.70 6.20
C TRP A 156 9.80 0.63 5.14
N GLU A 157 10.92 0.14 4.64
CA GLU A 157 11.02 -1.10 3.87
C GLU A 157 11.44 -2.24 4.79
N GLY A 158 10.86 -3.41 4.55
CA GLY A 158 11.09 -4.62 5.33
C GLY A 158 12.51 -5.14 5.29
N GLY A 159 13.46 -4.39 5.89
CA GLY A 159 14.69 -5.01 6.33
C GLY A 159 16.01 -4.35 6.00
N LYS A 160 16.21 -3.39 5.10
CA LYS A 160 17.57 -2.91 4.80
C LYS A 160 17.79 -1.43 4.48
N TYR A 161 16.80 -0.60 4.22
CA TYR A 161 17.04 0.79 3.83
C TYR A 161 16.15 1.78 4.58
N ASN A 162 16.79 2.73 5.27
CA ASN A 162 16.12 3.94 5.74
C ASN A 162 16.27 4.99 4.63
N TYR A 163 15.24 5.19 3.83
CA TYR A 163 15.21 6.34 2.94
C TYR A 163 14.76 7.58 3.71
N HIS A 164 15.57 8.60 3.69
CA HIS A 164 15.16 9.94 4.08
C HIS A 164 14.55 10.58 2.82
N CYS A 165 13.33 11.08 2.93
CA CYS A 165 12.79 11.98 1.91
C CYS A 165 13.78 13.15 1.78
N PRO A 166 14.38 13.38 0.61
CA PRO A 166 15.17 14.57 0.44
C PRO A 166 14.24 15.77 0.62
N SER A 167 14.65 16.72 1.46
CA SER A 167 13.99 18.02 1.52
C SER A 167 14.01 18.64 0.12
N LEU A 168 12.84 18.79 -0.48
CA LEU A 168 12.63 19.51 -1.73
C LEU A 168 12.98 20.99 -1.54
#